data_26a01bfafa53e063144eabe9de99dcd5
#
_entry.id   26a01bfafa53e063144eabe9de99dcd5
#
_cell.length_a   1.000
_cell.length_b   1.000
_cell.length_c   1.000
_cell.angle_alpha   90.00
_cell.angle_beta   90.00
_cell.angle_gamma   90.00
#
_symmetry.space_group_name_H-M   'P 1'
#
loop_
_entity.id
_entity.type
_entity.pdbx_description
1 polymer ?
#
loop_
_entity_poly.entity_id
_entity_poly.type
_entity_poly.pdbx_seq_one_letter_code
_entity_poly.pdbx_strand_id
1 'polypeptide(L)'
;MNPSLLGSRQFDGAAYVDGLELIQELGTTTLSGGKPIFVSLNNISIFSSLESECKNTNHAPILLIDQTFPPVSMYTDRIRELREFGYHFAIRNLPVHCYEDYAPILSQMDYILIDCQKIDAVKASFYFRKLYPDICICASNIPDTETFGKLGPAETISLFEGTFFRMPVTRGEHKVSPLKINYISLLNLIEEDDFDLTKAADIISQDTALIISLLRLANTRSFNSEITSVRVAVSMLGQKDLTRWIQTTVIEKLCSDKPNELMRLSLLRAKFAENLAPVFGMAMRSQELFLTGLFSILDIILDCSMEEALSMVRVSGKIRTALLEHTGSLAEVLHFIVKYESAEWQEVSRQLVLKNIEIPDVSHAWVSSLQWYAKLIAMNE
;
A
#
# COMPACT_ATOMS: atom_id res chain seq x y z
N MET A 1 -0.45 -6.53 -0.61
CA MET A 1 -1.71 -5.77 -0.56
C MET A 1 -2.63 -6.46 0.42
N ASN A 2 -3.22 -5.77 1.39
CA ASN A 2 -4.20 -6.40 2.27
C ASN A 2 -5.44 -6.77 1.43
N PRO A 3 -5.87 -8.05 1.34
CA PRO A 3 -7.01 -8.46 0.52
C PRO A 3 -8.31 -7.74 0.88
N SER A 4 -8.43 -7.27 2.13
CA SER A 4 -9.58 -6.48 2.59
C SER A 4 -9.69 -5.08 1.95
N LEU A 5 -8.64 -4.60 1.27
CA LEU A 5 -8.66 -3.31 0.55
C LEU A 5 -9.32 -3.40 -0.85
N LEU A 6 -9.55 -4.60 -1.33
CA LEU A 6 -10.25 -4.86 -2.59
C LEU A 6 -11.74 -5.12 -2.32
N GLY A 7 -12.36 -4.30 -1.52
CA GLY A 7 -13.78 -4.14 -1.23
C GLY A 7 -14.68 -5.37 -1.33
N SER A 8 -15.27 -5.80 -0.24
CA SER A 8 -16.51 -6.57 -0.30
C SER A 8 -17.69 -5.62 -0.11
N ARG A 9 -18.50 -5.40 -1.14
CA ARG A 9 -19.82 -4.79 -0.98
C ARG A 9 -20.70 -5.73 -0.15
N GLN A 10 -20.72 -5.53 1.15
CA GLN A 10 -21.57 -6.32 2.06
C GLN A 10 -23.07 -5.98 1.98
N PHE A 11 -23.52 -5.18 1.00
CA PHE A 11 -24.89 -4.64 1.01
C PHE A 11 -25.84 -5.16 -0.06
N ASP A 12 -25.39 -5.94 -1.03
CA ASP A 12 -26.32 -6.61 -1.97
C ASP A 12 -26.07 -8.12 -1.91
N GLY A 13 -27.13 -8.89 -1.73
CA GLY A 13 -27.12 -10.36 -1.66
C GLY A 13 -26.74 -11.06 -2.98
N ALA A 14 -26.07 -10.38 -3.89
CA ALA A 14 -25.48 -10.92 -5.10
C ALA A 14 -24.09 -11.51 -4.79
N ALA A 15 -23.82 -12.68 -5.32
CA ALA A 15 -22.54 -13.38 -5.25
C ALA A 15 -21.50 -12.66 -6.13
N TYR A 16 -20.96 -11.56 -5.65
CA TYR A 16 -20.11 -10.65 -6.41
C TYR A 16 -18.68 -10.63 -5.86
N VAL A 17 -17.68 -10.58 -6.73
CA VAL A 17 -16.27 -10.57 -6.36
C VAL A 17 -15.62 -9.25 -6.81
N ASP A 18 -15.89 -8.20 -6.06
CA ASP A 18 -15.43 -6.83 -6.37
C ASP A 18 -13.93 -6.71 -6.68
N GLY A 19 -13.11 -7.51 -6.01
CA GLY A 19 -11.66 -7.52 -6.23
C GLY A 19 -11.26 -8.01 -7.62
N LEU A 20 -12.02 -8.90 -8.23
CA LEU A 20 -11.75 -9.40 -9.58
C LEU A 20 -12.10 -8.37 -10.65
N GLU A 21 -13.19 -7.60 -10.50
CA GLU A 21 -13.48 -6.48 -11.41
C GLU A 21 -12.36 -5.45 -11.43
N LEU A 22 -11.85 -5.05 -10.26
CA LEU A 22 -10.73 -4.13 -10.20
C LEU A 22 -9.48 -4.67 -10.90
N ILE A 23 -9.24 -5.99 -10.80
CA ILE A 23 -8.13 -6.64 -11.51
C ILE A 23 -8.37 -6.64 -13.01
N GLN A 24 -9.60 -6.85 -13.46
CA GLN A 24 -9.96 -6.79 -14.88
C GLN A 24 -9.80 -5.40 -15.47
N GLU A 25 -10.26 -4.38 -14.75
CA GLU A 25 -10.19 -2.99 -15.21
C GLU A 25 -8.78 -2.42 -15.22
N LEU A 26 -8.00 -2.70 -14.17
CA LEU A 26 -6.71 -2.06 -13.94
C LEU A 26 -5.50 -2.95 -14.27
N GLY A 27 -5.70 -4.26 -14.30
CA GLY A 27 -4.64 -5.25 -14.42
C GLY A 27 -3.81 -5.44 -13.15
N THR A 28 -3.19 -6.59 -13.03
CA THR A 28 -2.34 -6.94 -11.87
C THR A 28 -1.11 -6.04 -11.76
N THR A 29 -0.54 -5.62 -12.88
CA THR A 29 0.63 -4.73 -12.90
C THR A 29 0.31 -3.38 -12.26
N THR A 30 -0.83 -2.77 -12.59
CA THR A 30 -1.26 -1.49 -12.00
C THR A 30 -1.52 -1.62 -10.50
N LEU A 31 -2.16 -2.72 -10.08
CA LEU A 31 -2.57 -2.90 -8.69
C LEU A 31 -1.42 -3.30 -7.77
N SER A 32 -0.46 -4.09 -8.25
CA SER A 32 0.56 -4.71 -7.40
C SER A 32 1.99 -4.62 -7.94
N GLY A 33 2.22 -3.95 -9.09
CA GLY A 33 3.53 -3.97 -9.74
C GLY A 33 3.94 -5.39 -10.19
N GLY A 34 2.96 -6.21 -10.62
CA GLY A 34 3.20 -7.59 -11.04
C GLY A 34 3.40 -8.61 -9.90
N LYS A 35 3.26 -8.20 -8.63
CA LYS A 35 3.29 -9.12 -7.48
C LYS A 35 1.97 -9.88 -7.34
N PRO A 36 1.98 -11.08 -6.72
CA PRO A 36 0.75 -11.83 -6.45
C PRO A 36 -0.29 -11.01 -5.67
N ILE A 37 -1.55 -11.10 -6.09
CA ILE A 37 -2.69 -10.44 -5.44
C ILE A 37 -3.58 -11.52 -4.83
N PHE A 38 -3.90 -11.36 -3.54
CA PHE A 38 -4.87 -12.21 -2.86
C PHE A 38 -6.25 -11.56 -2.92
N VAL A 39 -7.26 -12.30 -3.40
CA VAL A 39 -8.65 -11.85 -3.49
C VAL A 39 -9.51 -12.74 -2.61
N SER A 40 -10.17 -12.15 -1.62
CA SER A 40 -11.06 -12.91 -0.73
C SER A 40 -12.33 -13.35 -1.46
N LEU A 41 -12.63 -14.64 -1.35
CA LEU A 41 -13.91 -15.23 -1.77
C LEU A 41 -14.79 -15.52 -0.55
N ASN A 42 -16.08 -15.46 -0.74
CA ASN A 42 -17.02 -16.08 0.17
C ASN A 42 -17.53 -17.42 -0.40
N ASN A 43 -18.17 -18.23 0.43
CA ASN A 43 -18.65 -19.56 0.07
C ASN A 43 -19.74 -19.60 -1.01
N ILE A 44 -20.29 -18.46 -1.40
CA ILE A 44 -21.26 -18.31 -2.49
C ILE A 44 -20.55 -17.87 -3.77
N SER A 45 -19.68 -16.85 -3.68
CA SER A 45 -19.01 -16.26 -4.84
C SER A 45 -18.06 -17.21 -5.56
N ILE A 46 -17.59 -18.28 -4.92
CA ILE A 46 -16.80 -19.32 -5.57
C ILE A 46 -17.55 -20.02 -6.73
N PHE A 47 -18.88 -20.00 -6.71
CA PHE A 47 -19.75 -20.59 -7.74
C PHE A 47 -20.17 -19.60 -8.82
N SER A 48 -19.71 -18.35 -8.78
CA SER A 48 -19.89 -17.40 -9.87
C SER A 48 -19.03 -17.78 -11.09
N SER A 49 -19.26 -17.10 -12.22
CA SER A 49 -18.57 -17.39 -13.49
C SER A 49 -17.14 -16.84 -13.49
N LEU A 50 -16.30 -17.28 -12.56
CA LEU A 50 -14.90 -16.84 -12.40
C LEU A 50 -14.06 -17.14 -13.66
N GLU A 51 -14.41 -18.16 -14.44
CA GLU A 51 -13.70 -18.56 -15.66
C GLU A 51 -13.70 -17.48 -16.75
N SER A 52 -14.73 -16.63 -16.76
CA SER A 52 -14.83 -15.53 -17.72
C SER A 52 -14.05 -14.28 -17.28
N GLU A 53 -13.76 -14.18 -15.99
CA GLU A 53 -13.26 -12.94 -15.37
C GLU A 53 -11.73 -12.79 -15.46
N CYS A 54 -10.97 -13.86 -15.67
CA CYS A 54 -9.50 -13.81 -15.67
C CYS A 54 -8.79 -14.16 -16.99
N LYS A 55 -9.51 -14.28 -18.11
CA LYS A 55 -8.92 -14.66 -19.40
C LYS A 55 -7.83 -13.73 -19.95
N ASN A 56 -7.67 -12.54 -19.41
CA ASN A 56 -6.78 -11.48 -19.91
C ASN A 56 -5.64 -11.07 -18.96
N THR A 57 -5.43 -11.77 -17.85
CA THR A 57 -4.39 -11.37 -16.88
C THR A 57 -3.16 -12.28 -17.01
N ASN A 58 -1.99 -11.71 -17.22
CA ASN A 58 -0.72 -12.44 -17.27
C ASN A 58 -0.36 -13.16 -15.94
N HIS A 59 -1.06 -12.81 -14.85
CA HIS A 59 -0.93 -13.42 -13.54
C HIS A 59 -2.33 -13.57 -12.93
N ALA A 60 -2.82 -14.80 -12.81
CA ALA A 60 -4.08 -15.07 -12.14
C ALA A 60 -4.00 -14.64 -10.66
N PRO A 61 -5.05 -14.03 -10.09
CA PRO A 61 -5.08 -13.72 -8.68
C PRO A 61 -5.11 -14.99 -7.83
N ILE A 62 -4.61 -14.89 -6.61
CA ILE A 62 -4.70 -15.96 -5.61
C ILE A 62 -6.05 -15.80 -4.90
N LEU A 63 -6.90 -16.81 -5.01
CA LEU A 63 -8.22 -16.83 -4.39
C LEU A 63 -8.08 -17.23 -2.92
N LEU A 64 -8.45 -16.31 -2.02
CA LEU A 64 -8.30 -16.47 -0.59
C LEU A 64 -9.62 -16.91 0.03
N ILE A 65 -9.64 -18.13 0.58
CA ILE A 65 -10.77 -18.71 1.29
C ILE A 65 -10.51 -18.78 2.81
N ASP A 66 -11.52 -19.14 3.58
CA ASP A 66 -11.43 -19.32 5.03
C ASP A 66 -12.28 -20.49 5.53
N GLN A 67 -12.43 -20.63 6.84
CA GLN A 67 -13.22 -21.71 7.47
C GLN A 67 -14.72 -21.73 7.12
N THR A 68 -15.24 -20.71 6.42
CA THR A 68 -16.65 -20.72 5.93
C THR A 68 -16.87 -21.66 4.74
N PHE A 69 -15.78 -22.21 4.18
CA PHE A 69 -15.79 -23.20 3.12
C PHE A 69 -15.68 -24.60 3.76
N PRO A 70 -16.77 -25.34 3.94
CA PRO A 70 -16.69 -26.65 4.56
C PRO A 70 -15.95 -27.65 3.65
N PRO A 71 -15.21 -28.63 4.23
CA PRO A 71 -14.41 -29.59 3.47
C PRO A 71 -15.26 -30.72 2.85
N VAL A 72 -16.29 -30.34 2.09
CA VAL A 72 -17.20 -31.28 1.39
C VAL A 72 -16.91 -31.28 -0.11
N SER A 73 -17.30 -32.38 -0.81
CA SER A 73 -17.00 -32.60 -2.24
C SER A 73 -17.40 -31.40 -3.11
N MET A 74 -18.54 -30.77 -2.85
CA MET A 74 -19.00 -29.63 -3.63
C MET A 74 -17.95 -28.50 -3.70
N TYR A 75 -17.28 -28.17 -2.61
CA TYR A 75 -16.23 -27.12 -2.59
C TYR A 75 -14.89 -27.66 -3.09
N THR A 76 -14.49 -28.87 -2.70
CA THR A 76 -13.22 -29.44 -3.14
C THR A 76 -13.19 -29.68 -4.65
N ASP A 77 -14.30 -30.08 -5.26
CA ASP A 77 -14.39 -30.25 -6.69
C ASP A 77 -14.39 -28.92 -7.42
N ARG A 78 -15.09 -27.90 -6.90
CA ARG A 78 -15.07 -26.56 -7.47
C ARG A 78 -13.68 -25.90 -7.38
N ILE A 79 -12.97 -26.06 -6.26
CA ILE A 79 -11.57 -25.59 -6.13
C ILE A 79 -10.69 -26.28 -7.19
N ARG A 80 -10.84 -27.59 -7.38
CA ARG A 80 -10.08 -28.34 -8.39
C ARG A 80 -10.35 -27.83 -9.80
N GLU A 81 -11.61 -27.62 -10.14
CA GLU A 81 -12.03 -27.05 -11.42
C GLU A 81 -11.37 -25.68 -11.66
N LEU A 82 -11.44 -24.75 -10.71
CA LEU A 82 -10.84 -23.43 -10.83
C LEU A 82 -9.31 -23.50 -10.93
N ARG A 83 -8.65 -24.44 -10.26
CA ARG A 83 -7.21 -24.69 -10.44
C ARG A 83 -6.85 -25.14 -11.86
N GLU A 84 -7.69 -25.92 -12.52
CA GLU A 84 -7.50 -26.31 -13.93
C GLU A 84 -7.60 -25.10 -14.87
N PHE A 85 -8.37 -24.06 -14.49
CA PHE A 85 -8.38 -22.77 -15.19
C PHE A 85 -7.18 -21.86 -14.87
N GLY A 86 -6.26 -22.29 -13.99
CA GLY A 86 -5.03 -21.56 -13.66
C GLY A 86 -5.11 -20.67 -12.42
N TYR A 87 -6.18 -20.75 -11.61
CA TYR A 87 -6.26 -20.05 -10.35
C TYR A 87 -5.38 -20.72 -9.28
N HIS A 88 -4.77 -19.91 -8.44
CA HIS A 88 -4.10 -20.32 -7.21
C HIS A 88 -5.01 -20.10 -6.02
N PHE A 89 -4.85 -20.93 -4.99
CA PHE A 89 -5.67 -20.84 -3.77
C PHE A 89 -4.84 -20.63 -2.54
N ALA A 90 -5.40 -19.83 -1.63
CA ALA A 90 -4.89 -19.60 -0.28
C ALA A 90 -5.99 -19.83 0.74
N ILE A 91 -5.62 -20.29 1.93
CA ILE A 91 -6.55 -20.41 3.07
C ILE A 91 -6.05 -19.60 4.26
N ARG A 92 -6.96 -18.92 4.96
CA ARG A 92 -6.68 -18.16 6.20
C ARG A 92 -7.64 -18.50 7.31
N ASN A 93 -7.31 -18.07 8.52
CA ASN A 93 -8.16 -18.20 9.71
C ASN A 93 -8.61 -19.64 10.01
N LEU A 94 -7.84 -20.66 9.61
CA LEU A 94 -8.17 -22.05 9.90
C LEU A 94 -7.68 -22.39 11.32
N PRO A 95 -8.60 -22.78 12.24
CA PRO A 95 -8.22 -23.20 13.59
C PRO A 95 -7.43 -24.52 13.58
N VAL A 96 -6.50 -24.68 14.52
CA VAL A 96 -5.64 -25.87 14.61
C VAL A 96 -6.44 -27.17 14.68
N HIS A 97 -7.55 -27.18 15.41
CA HIS A 97 -8.40 -28.38 15.55
C HIS A 97 -9.12 -28.79 14.27
N CYS A 98 -9.15 -27.93 13.24
CA CYS A 98 -9.76 -28.23 11.94
C CYS A 98 -8.72 -28.76 10.91
N TYR A 99 -7.44 -28.80 11.21
CA TYR A 99 -6.42 -29.12 10.19
C TYR A 99 -6.62 -30.51 9.57
N GLU A 100 -6.97 -31.51 10.36
CA GLU A 100 -7.20 -32.87 9.86
C GLU A 100 -8.47 -32.96 9.00
N ASP A 101 -9.56 -32.33 9.43
CA ASP A 101 -10.83 -32.32 8.70
C ASP A 101 -10.69 -31.59 7.36
N TYR A 102 -9.87 -30.55 7.31
CA TYR A 102 -9.61 -29.74 6.11
C TYR A 102 -8.53 -30.32 5.20
N ALA A 103 -7.99 -31.49 5.46
CA ALA A 103 -6.99 -32.12 4.59
C ALA A 103 -7.38 -32.16 3.11
N PRO A 104 -8.65 -32.44 2.71
CA PRO A 104 -9.06 -32.43 1.29
C PRO A 104 -8.97 -31.05 0.64
N ILE A 105 -9.17 -29.95 1.40
CA ILE A 105 -9.00 -28.58 0.94
C ILE A 105 -7.50 -28.21 0.98
N LEU A 106 -6.82 -28.48 2.09
CA LEU A 106 -5.41 -28.13 2.29
C LEU A 106 -4.48 -28.73 1.23
N SER A 107 -4.79 -29.93 0.73
CA SER A 107 -4.05 -30.57 -0.35
C SER A 107 -4.13 -29.82 -1.70
N GLN A 108 -5.05 -28.88 -1.82
CA GLN A 108 -5.26 -28.07 -3.04
C GLN A 108 -4.80 -26.62 -2.87
N MET A 109 -4.24 -26.25 -1.70
CA MET A 109 -3.80 -24.88 -1.42
C MET A 109 -2.35 -24.66 -1.85
N ASP A 110 -2.09 -23.50 -2.45
CA ASP A 110 -0.75 -23.03 -2.76
C ASP A 110 -0.19 -22.20 -1.60
N TYR A 111 -1.07 -21.58 -0.80
CA TYR A 111 -0.71 -20.72 0.33
C TYR A 111 -1.55 -21.03 1.58
N ILE A 112 -0.93 -20.89 2.74
CA ILE A 112 -1.64 -20.84 4.02
C ILE A 112 -1.22 -19.62 4.82
N LEU A 113 -2.20 -18.85 5.33
CA LEU A 113 -2.00 -17.68 6.17
C LEU A 113 -2.29 -18.07 7.62
N ILE A 114 -1.25 -18.10 8.45
CA ILE A 114 -1.29 -18.49 9.86
C ILE A 114 -1.36 -17.23 10.71
N ASP A 115 -2.44 -17.05 11.44
CA ASP A 115 -2.64 -15.92 12.36
C ASP A 115 -1.72 -16.04 13.59
N CYS A 116 -0.67 -15.23 13.64
CA CYS A 116 0.35 -15.26 14.70
C CYS A 116 -0.16 -14.84 16.08
N GLN A 117 -1.32 -14.17 16.14
CA GLN A 117 -1.94 -13.80 17.42
C GLN A 117 -2.73 -14.96 18.04
N LYS A 118 -3.11 -15.96 17.24
CA LYS A 118 -3.93 -17.09 17.66
C LYS A 118 -3.17 -18.41 17.69
N ILE A 119 -2.15 -18.55 16.86
CA ILE A 119 -1.45 -19.81 16.61
C ILE A 119 0.06 -19.55 16.67
N ASP A 120 0.80 -20.47 17.29
CA ASP A 120 2.26 -20.49 17.19
C ASP A 120 2.66 -20.80 15.73
N ALA A 121 2.94 -19.75 14.97
CA ALA A 121 3.19 -19.85 13.54
C ALA A 121 4.44 -20.69 13.22
N VAL A 122 5.45 -20.69 14.08
CA VAL A 122 6.66 -21.51 13.88
C VAL A 122 6.32 -22.99 14.00
N LYS A 123 5.62 -23.40 15.06
CA LYS A 123 5.19 -24.81 15.22
C LYS A 123 4.24 -25.24 14.10
N ALA A 124 3.28 -24.42 13.75
CA ALA A 124 2.35 -24.71 12.66
C ALA A 124 3.08 -24.82 11.32
N SER A 125 4.11 -24.01 11.06
CA SER A 125 4.87 -24.07 9.82
C SER A 125 5.61 -25.41 9.65
N PHE A 126 6.16 -25.98 10.72
CA PHE A 126 6.75 -27.33 10.67
C PHE A 126 5.71 -28.42 10.34
N TYR A 127 4.49 -28.30 10.92
CA TYR A 127 3.40 -29.22 10.60
C TYR A 127 3.05 -29.17 9.11
N PHE A 128 2.84 -27.96 8.56
CA PHE A 128 2.48 -27.81 7.14
C PHE A 128 3.60 -28.24 6.22
N ARG A 129 4.85 -27.90 6.48
CA ARG A 129 6.00 -28.36 5.68
C ARG A 129 6.13 -29.89 5.62
N LYS A 130 5.77 -30.57 6.70
CA LYS A 130 5.85 -32.04 6.76
C LYS A 130 4.75 -32.70 5.94
N LEU A 131 3.52 -32.16 5.94
CA LEU A 131 2.36 -32.77 5.31
C LEU A 131 2.09 -32.22 3.89
N TYR A 132 2.45 -30.96 3.66
CA TYR A 132 2.23 -30.22 2.42
C TYR A 132 3.50 -29.47 2.02
N PRO A 133 4.52 -30.17 1.48
CA PRO A 133 5.86 -29.58 1.27
C PRO A 133 5.87 -28.39 0.32
N ASP A 134 4.95 -28.33 -0.63
CA ASP A 134 4.87 -27.31 -1.67
C ASP A 134 4.07 -26.07 -1.25
N ILE A 135 3.37 -26.12 -0.10
CA ILE A 135 2.56 -24.99 0.38
C ILE A 135 3.44 -23.82 0.81
N CYS A 136 3.15 -22.65 0.32
CA CYS A 136 3.81 -21.42 0.75
C CYS A 136 3.16 -20.90 2.06
N ILE A 137 3.97 -20.74 3.10
CA ILE A 137 3.48 -20.36 4.42
C ILE A 137 3.66 -18.86 4.64
N CYS A 138 2.54 -18.19 4.96
CA CYS A 138 2.48 -16.80 5.33
C CYS A 138 2.16 -16.67 6.83
N ALA A 139 3.01 -15.98 7.58
CA ALA A 139 2.71 -15.53 8.92
C ALA A 139 1.87 -14.25 8.83
N SER A 140 0.63 -14.27 9.33
CA SER A 140 -0.30 -13.14 9.24
C SER A 140 -0.62 -12.51 10.60
N ASN A 141 -1.17 -11.28 10.58
CA ASN A 141 -1.49 -10.49 11.77
C ASN A 141 -0.29 -10.22 12.69
N ILE A 142 0.90 -10.02 12.12
CA ILE A 142 2.11 -9.69 12.89
C ILE A 142 1.98 -8.26 13.42
N PRO A 143 1.90 -8.05 14.75
CA PRO A 143 1.59 -6.75 15.32
C PRO A 143 2.80 -5.80 15.33
N ASP A 144 4.00 -6.32 15.59
CA ASP A 144 5.20 -5.55 15.88
C ASP A 144 6.49 -6.18 15.36
N THR A 145 7.57 -5.41 15.38
CA THR A 145 8.91 -5.80 14.95
C THR A 145 9.53 -6.87 15.83
N GLU A 146 9.18 -6.97 17.10
CA GLU A 146 9.69 -8.01 18.00
C GLU A 146 9.14 -9.39 17.59
N THR A 147 7.83 -9.45 17.34
CA THR A 147 7.18 -10.67 16.82
C THR A 147 7.74 -11.05 15.46
N PHE A 148 7.90 -10.08 14.56
CA PHE A 148 8.54 -10.30 13.25
C PHE A 148 9.97 -10.82 13.40
N GLY A 149 10.77 -10.24 14.31
CA GLY A 149 12.14 -10.70 14.58
C GLY A 149 12.25 -12.14 15.09
N LYS A 150 11.20 -12.65 15.76
CA LYS A 150 11.12 -14.05 16.18
C LYS A 150 10.74 -15.01 15.05
N LEU A 151 9.97 -14.52 14.08
CA LEU A 151 9.45 -15.29 12.94
C LEU A 151 10.41 -15.28 11.74
N GLY A 152 11.09 -14.17 11.50
CA GLY A 152 11.96 -13.97 10.34
C GLY A 152 13.08 -15.01 10.15
N PRO A 153 13.71 -15.53 11.23
CA PRO A 153 14.70 -16.60 11.12
C PRO A 153 14.13 -17.98 10.76
N ALA A 154 12.79 -18.15 10.81
CA ALA A 154 12.19 -19.44 10.48
C ALA A 154 12.16 -19.65 8.96
N GLU A 155 13.08 -20.46 8.44
CA GLU A 155 13.21 -20.79 7.00
C GLU A 155 11.93 -21.41 6.41
N THR A 156 11.02 -21.89 7.26
CA THR A 156 9.74 -22.49 6.84
C THR A 156 8.68 -21.47 6.47
N ILE A 157 8.83 -20.20 6.87
CA ILE A 157 7.88 -19.12 6.61
C ILE A 157 8.44 -18.25 5.47
N SER A 158 7.67 -18.07 4.41
CA SER A 158 8.13 -17.37 3.21
C SER A 158 7.53 -15.98 3.04
N LEU A 159 6.37 -15.73 3.64
CA LEU A 159 5.66 -14.46 3.53
C LEU A 159 5.24 -13.95 4.91
N PHE A 160 5.18 -12.62 5.03
CA PHE A 160 4.84 -11.95 6.28
C PHE A 160 3.80 -10.87 6.02
N GLU A 161 2.70 -10.89 6.77
CA GLU A 161 1.61 -9.92 6.69
C GLU A 161 1.34 -9.36 8.09
N GLY A 162 1.19 -8.04 8.20
CA GLY A 162 0.87 -7.40 9.47
C GLY A 162 1.22 -5.92 9.49
N THR A 163 1.13 -5.34 10.67
CA THR A 163 1.45 -3.91 10.91
C THR A 163 2.85 -3.67 11.42
N PHE A 164 3.65 -4.72 11.57
CA PHE A 164 5.00 -4.70 12.14
C PHE A 164 5.94 -3.66 11.49
N PHE A 165 5.79 -3.40 10.21
CA PHE A 165 6.59 -2.40 9.49
C PHE A 165 6.14 -0.94 9.76
N ARG A 166 4.99 -0.74 10.41
CA ARG A 166 4.45 0.59 10.78
C ARG A 166 4.92 1.05 12.17
N MET A 167 5.78 0.30 12.82
CA MET A 167 6.32 0.64 14.13
C MET A 167 7.76 1.13 14.01
N PRO A 168 8.17 2.19 14.74
CA PRO A 168 9.57 2.60 14.79
C PRO A 168 10.44 1.45 15.28
N VAL A 169 11.52 1.15 14.55
CA VAL A 169 12.40 0.01 14.85
C VAL A 169 13.25 0.23 16.10
N THR A 170 13.36 1.47 16.58
CA THR A 170 14.37 1.85 17.56
C THR A 170 13.82 2.57 18.78
N ARG A 171 14.23 2.06 19.93
CA ARG A 171 14.14 2.76 21.22
C ARG A 171 15.47 3.49 21.44
N GLY A 172 15.53 4.80 21.21
CA GLY A 172 16.73 5.60 21.46
C GLY A 172 16.76 6.91 20.65
N GLU A 173 17.63 7.84 21.02
CA GLU A 173 17.89 9.04 20.22
C GLU A 173 18.61 8.66 18.93
N HIS A 174 17.88 8.61 17.83
CA HIS A 174 18.48 8.45 16.52
C HIS A 174 18.72 9.81 15.88
N LYS A 175 19.97 10.10 15.56
CA LYS A 175 20.31 11.24 14.71
C LYS A 175 19.96 10.87 13.27
N VAL A 176 19.06 11.64 12.67
CA VAL A 176 18.75 11.54 11.24
C VAL A 176 20.04 11.65 10.43
N SER A 177 20.25 10.76 9.48
CA SER A 177 21.49 10.75 8.69
C SER A 177 21.66 12.04 7.89
N PRO A 178 22.90 12.49 7.64
CA PRO A 178 23.14 13.70 6.85
C PRO A 178 22.49 13.69 5.47
N LEU A 179 22.40 12.52 4.82
CA LEU A 179 21.72 12.38 3.54
C LEU A 179 20.20 12.65 3.66
N LYS A 180 19.57 12.15 4.70
CA LYS A 180 18.14 12.41 4.95
C LYS A 180 17.89 13.90 5.22
N ILE A 181 18.83 14.62 5.84
CA ILE A 181 18.74 16.07 6.06
C ILE A 181 18.71 16.83 4.73
N ASN A 182 19.52 16.45 3.74
CA ASN A 182 19.48 17.07 2.42
C ASN A 182 18.12 16.86 1.72
N TYR A 183 17.53 15.68 1.83
CA TYR A 183 16.20 15.40 1.29
C TYR A 183 15.11 16.23 1.98
N ILE A 184 15.18 16.36 3.29
CA ILE A 184 14.29 17.23 4.06
C ILE A 184 14.45 18.71 3.66
N SER A 185 15.70 19.15 3.39
CA SER A 185 15.96 20.51 2.92
C SER A 185 15.30 20.81 1.57
N LEU A 186 15.24 19.82 0.66
CA LEU A 186 14.48 19.95 -0.60
C LEU A 186 12.97 20.09 -0.35
N LEU A 187 12.41 19.30 0.58
CA LEU A 187 11.00 19.44 0.96
C LEU A 187 10.69 20.82 1.57
N ASN A 188 11.60 21.34 2.38
CA ASN A 188 11.43 22.67 2.99
C ASN A 188 11.51 23.78 1.95
N LEU A 189 12.38 23.62 0.96
CA LEU A 189 12.56 24.62 -0.11
C LEU A 189 11.30 24.79 -0.97
N ILE A 190 10.61 23.70 -1.30
CA ILE A 190 9.39 23.77 -2.12
C ILE A 190 8.19 24.36 -1.39
N GLU A 191 8.26 24.50 -0.07
CA GLU A 191 7.22 25.13 0.76
C GLU A 191 7.56 26.61 1.07
N GLU A 192 8.66 27.17 0.48
CA GLU A 192 8.95 28.60 0.56
C GLU A 192 8.06 29.39 -0.41
N ASP A 193 7.56 30.56 0.04
CA ASP A 193 6.74 31.44 -0.81
C ASP A 193 7.51 31.92 -2.07
N ASP A 194 8.84 32.07 -1.94
CA ASP A 194 9.76 32.41 -3.05
C ASP A 194 10.63 31.19 -3.37
N PHE A 195 10.05 30.21 -4.05
CA PHE A 195 10.72 28.97 -4.43
C PHE A 195 11.86 29.22 -5.43
N ASP A 196 13.09 29.12 -4.93
CA ASP A 196 14.30 29.35 -5.73
C ASP A 196 14.75 28.07 -6.47
N LEU A 197 14.52 28.05 -7.79
CA LEU A 197 14.94 26.96 -8.69
C LEU A 197 16.47 26.74 -8.66
N THR A 198 17.26 27.78 -8.42
CA THR A 198 18.73 27.68 -8.37
C THR A 198 19.17 26.93 -7.12
N LYS A 199 18.57 27.25 -5.96
CA LYS A 199 18.83 26.52 -4.71
C LYS A 199 18.43 25.06 -4.82
N ALA A 200 17.28 24.77 -5.47
CA ALA A 200 16.86 23.40 -5.72
C ALA A 200 17.90 22.65 -6.56
N ALA A 201 18.38 23.26 -7.66
CA ALA A 201 19.41 22.67 -8.50
C ALA A 201 20.72 22.42 -7.74
N ASP A 202 21.11 23.31 -6.85
CA ASP A 202 22.34 23.18 -6.05
C ASP A 202 22.24 22.02 -5.04
N ILE A 203 21.09 21.85 -4.37
CA ILE A 203 20.86 20.71 -3.46
C ILE A 203 20.80 19.40 -4.23
N ILE A 204 20.07 19.34 -5.34
CA ILE A 204 19.95 18.16 -6.19
C ILE A 204 21.32 17.73 -6.72
N SER A 205 22.19 18.69 -7.06
CA SER A 205 23.53 18.43 -7.58
C SER A 205 24.48 17.77 -6.57
N GLN A 206 24.11 17.69 -5.30
CA GLN A 206 24.89 17.01 -4.26
C GLN A 206 24.63 15.50 -4.18
N ASP A 207 23.61 15.00 -4.89
CA ASP A 207 23.24 13.58 -4.87
C ASP A 207 23.13 13.03 -6.29
N THR A 208 24.04 12.11 -6.63
CA THR A 208 24.10 11.49 -7.96
C THR A 208 22.79 10.78 -8.35
N ALA A 209 22.11 10.15 -7.39
CA ALA A 209 20.86 9.46 -7.67
C ALA A 209 19.71 10.45 -7.98
N LEU A 210 19.68 11.60 -7.30
CA LEU A 210 18.74 12.68 -7.64
C LEU A 210 19.05 13.29 -9.02
N ILE A 211 20.34 13.49 -9.36
CA ILE A 211 20.75 14.00 -10.68
C ILE A 211 20.24 13.07 -11.77
N ILE A 212 20.51 11.76 -11.68
CA ILE A 212 20.11 10.77 -12.68
C ILE A 212 18.59 10.74 -12.83
N SER A 213 17.86 10.70 -11.72
CA SER A 213 16.39 10.67 -11.73
C SER A 213 15.78 11.93 -12.36
N LEU A 214 16.32 13.12 -12.01
CA LEU A 214 15.88 14.39 -12.60
C LEU A 214 16.14 14.47 -14.10
N LEU A 215 17.34 14.12 -14.53
CA LEU A 215 17.71 14.13 -15.95
C LEU A 215 16.88 13.13 -16.75
N ARG A 216 16.61 11.93 -16.22
CA ARG A 216 15.71 10.96 -16.85
C ARG A 216 14.34 11.59 -17.06
N LEU A 217 13.71 12.17 -16.02
CA LEU A 217 12.43 12.84 -16.13
C LEU A 217 12.44 13.97 -17.16
N ALA A 218 13.44 14.83 -17.13
CA ALA A 218 13.56 15.94 -18.08
C ALA A 218 13.69 15.45 -19.53
N ASN A 219 14.47 14.38 -19.75
CA ASN A 219 14.68 13.80 -21.08
C ASN A 219 13.43 13.10 -21.63
N THR A 220 12.53 12.56 -20.79
CA THR A 220 11.24 12.03 -21.29
C THR A 220 10.33 13.12 -21.90
N ARG A 221 10.57 14.39 -21.57
CA ARG A 221 9.81 15.55 -22.06
C ARG A 221 10.54 16.37 -23.12
N SER A 222 11.82 16.08 -23.36
CA SER A 222 12.61 16.77 -24.38
C SER A 222 12.44 16.09 -25.75
N PHE A 223 12.05 16.87 -26.76
CA PHE A 223 11.84 16.35 -28.12
C PHE A 223 13.07 16.52 -29.02
N ASN A 224 13.98 17.44 -28.73
CA ASN A 224 14.98 17.90 -29.70
C ASN A 224 16.44 17.76 -29.25
N SER A 225 16.74 17.56 -27.98
CA SER A 225 18.12 17.44 -27.48
C SER A 225 18.17 16.74 -26.12
N GLU A 226 19.26 16.00 -25.90
CA GLU A 226 19.53 15.40 -24.62
C GLU A 226 19.90 16.47 -23.58
N ILE A 227 19.23 16.43 -22.42
CA ILE A 227 19.47 17.34 -21.30
C ILE A 227 20.47 16.66 -20.37
N THR A 228 21.64 17.30 -20.21
CA THR A 228 22.74 16.81 -19.36
C THR A 228 23.01 17.71 -18.15
N SER A 229 22.36 18.87 -18.06
CA SER A 229 22.54 19.83 -16.98
C SER A 229 21.36 19.85 -16.02
N VAL A 230 21.63 19.72 -14.72
CA VAL A 230 20.62 19.83 -13.64
C VAL A 230 19.89 21.17 -13.70
N ARG A 231 20.60 22.28 -13.91
CA ARG A 231 19.97 23.62 -13.99
C ARG A 231 19.04 23.76 -15.19
N VAL A 232 19.39 23.17 -16.32
CA VAL A 232 18.51 23.15 -17.51
C VAL A 232 17.29 22.29 -17.26
N ALA A 233 17.47 21.12 -16.65
CA ALA A 233 16.37 20.21 -16.30
C ALA A 233 15.36 20.88 -15.34
N VAL A 234 15.85 21.51 -14.28
CA VAL A 234 15.03 22.24 -13.30
C VAL A 234 14.25 23.38 -13.97
N SER A 235 14.91 24.17 -14.81
CA SER A 235 14.24 25.27 -15.52
C SER A 235 13.20 24.80 -16.52
N MET A 236 13.44 23.68 -17.20
CA MET A 236 12.53 23.12 -18.18
C MET A 236 11.26 22.52 -17.52
N LEU A 237 11.41 21.86 -16.39
CA LEU A 237 10.28 21.30 -15.64
C LEU A 237 9.40 22.41 -15.05
N GLY A 238 10.00 23.50 -14.63
CA GLY A 238 9.33 24.58 -13.93
C GLY A 238 8.92 24.20 -12.51
N GLN A 239 8.39 25.19 -11.77
CA GLN A 239 8.09 25.04 -10.34
C GLN A 239 7.12 23.90 -10.05
N LYS A 240 5.98 23.84 -10.76
CA LYS A 240 4.90 22.86 -10.46
C LYS A 240 5.35 21.41 -10.58
N ASP A 241 6.01 21.08 -11.69
CA ASP A 241 6.43 19.70 -11.96
C ASP A 241 7.66 19.32 -11.12
N LEU A 242 8.55 20.27 -10.88
CA LEU A 242 9.69 20.08 -9.98
C LEU A 242 9.23 19.84 -8.53
N THR A 243 8.29 20.63 -8.02
CA THR A 243 7.69 20.40 -6.69
C THR A 243 7.12 18.99 -6.57
N ARG A 244 6.35 18.56 -7.57
CA ARG A 244 5.75 17.21 -7.56
C ARG A 244 6.82 16.11 -7.59
N TRP A 245 7.83 16.26 -8.43
CA TRP A 245 8.94 15.33 -8.50
C TRP A 245 9.73 15.28 -7.19
N ILE A 246 10.04 16.43 -6.58
CA ILE A 246 10.72 16.47 -5.28
C ILE A 246 9.89 15.74 -4.23
N GLN A 247 8.61 16.02 -4.08
CA GLN A 247 7.73 15.38 -3.09
C GLN A 247 7.74 13.85 -3.21
N THR A 248 7.70 13.32 -4.42
CA THR A 248 7.69 11.87 -4.63
C THR A 248 9.06 11.22 -4.48
N THR A 249 10.08 11.80 -5.10
CA THR A 249 11.45 11.25 -5.09
C THR A 249 12.08 11.34 -3.71
N VAL A 250 11.83 12.42 -2.97
CA VAL A 250 12.37 12.56 -1.62
C VAL A 250 11.80 11.48 -0.69
N ILE A 251 10.51 11.19 -0.75
CA ILE A 251 9.93 10.09 0.06
C ILE A 251 10.56 8.75 -0.32
N GLU A 252 10.77 8.48 -1.59
CA GLU A 252 11.47 7.27 -2.04
C GLU A 252 12.87 7.17 -1.40
N LYS A 253 13.63 8.27 -1.42
CA LYS A 253 14.97 8.32 -0.83
C LYS A 253 14.97 8.25 0.71
N LEU A 254 14.03 8.90 1.37
CA LEU A 254 13.87 8.81 2.81
C LEU A 254 13.51 7.39 3.28
N CYS A 255 12.82 6.63 2.43
CA CYS A 255 12.44 5.23 2.68
C CYS A 255 13.47 4.21 2.18
N SER A 256 14.63 4.62 1.67
CA SER A 256 15.61 3.70 1.05
C SER A 256 16.16 2.62 1.99
N ASP A 257 16.17 2.87 3.28
CA ASP A 257 16.55 1.95 4.36
C ASP A 257 15.35 1.28 5.05
N LYS A 258 14.15 1.46 4.50
CA LYS A 258 12.89 0.97 5.04
C LYS A 258 12.22 -0.04 4.09
N PRO A 259 11.29 -0.86 4.58
CA PRO A 259 10.47 -1.70 3.70
C PRO A 259 9.73 -0.85 2.65
N ASN A 260 9.73 -1.31 1.40
CA ASN A 260 9.07 -0.63 0.27
C ASN A 260 7.58 -0.31 0.53
N GLU A 261 6.93 -1.06 1.43
CA GLU A 261 5.54 -0.82 1.82
C GLU A 261 5.35 0.50 2.56
N LEU A 262 6.36 1.03 3.27
CA LEU A 262 6.26 2.36 3.89
C LEU A 262 6.24 3.47 2.84
N MET A 263 7.12 3.41 1.85
CA MET A 263 7.10 4.33 0.71
C MET A 263 5.75 4.28 -0.01
N ARG A 264 5.28 3.07 -0.32
CA ARG A 264 4.00 2.85 -0.98
C ARG A 264 2.84 3.41 -0.16
N LEU A 265 2.81 3.16 1.13
CA LEU A 265 1.78 3.64 2.04
C LEU A 265 1.74 5.17 2.09
N SER A 266 2.90 5.83 2.25
CA SER A 266 3.01 7.29 2.27
C SER A 266 2.49 7.91 0.97
N LEU A 267 2.96 7.42 -0.18
CA LEU A 267 2.60 7.96 -1.50
C LEU A 267 1.13 7.71 -1.85
N LEU A 268 0.60 6.52 -1.56
CA LEU A 268 -0.81 6.22 -1.80
C LEU A 268 -1.73 7.04 -0.90
N ARG A 269 -1.39 7.23 0.37
CA ARG A 269 -2.13 8.12 1.28
C ARG A 269 -2.13 9.54 0.79
N ALA A 270 -0.98 10.06 0.37
CA ALA A 270 -0.86 11.40 -0.19
C ALA A 270 -1.80 11.59 -1.38
N LYS A 271 -1.73 10.69 -2.35
CA LYS A 271 -2.54 10.79 -3.57
C LYS A 271 -4.02 10.57 -3.32
N PHE A 272 -4.37 9.63 -2.45
CA PHE A 272 -5.76 9.38 -2.08
C PHE A 272 -6.35 10.57 -1.31
N ALA A 273 -5.61 11.17 -0.38
CA ALA A 273 -6.03 12.38 0.32
C ALA A 273 -6.26 13.56 -0.66
N GLU A 274 -5.37 13.74 -1.63
CA GLU A 274 -5.52 14.74 -2.70
C GLU A 274 -6.78 14.50 -3.53
N ASN A 275 -7.01 13.26 -3.95
CA ASN A 275 -8.15 12.89 -4.78
C ASN A 275 -9.48 12.95 -4.00
N LEU A 276 -9.45 12.76 -2.68
CA LEU A 276 -10.61 12.93 -1.80
C LEU A 276 -10.94 14.41 -1.50
N ALA A 277 -10.03 15.35 -1.79
CA ALA A 277 -10.27 16.77 -1.51
C ALA A 277 -11.60 17.30 -2.10
N PRO A 278 -11.93 17.11 -3.38
CA PRO A 278 -13.23 17.54 -3.91
C PRO A 278 -14.40 16.75 -3.31
N VAL A 279 -14.23 15.47 -3.02
CA VAL A 279 -15.26 14.58 -2.44
C VAL A 279 -15.68 15.08 -1.05
N PHE A 280 -14.74 15.59 -0.27
CA PHE A 280 -14.97 16.16 1.07
C PHE A 280 -15.25 17.67 1.05
N GLY A 281 -15.49 18.27 -0.13
CA GLY A 281 -15.74 19.71 -0.27
C GLY A 281 -14.51 20.58 0.01
N MET A 282 -13.31 20.03 -0.12
CA MET A 282 -12.02 20.67 0.22
C MET A 282 -11.10 20.85 -0.99
N ALA A 283 -11.65 20.98 -2.21
CA ALA A 283 -10.88 21.05 -3.46
C ALA A 283 -9.73 22.09 -3.42
N MET A 284 -9.95 23.24 -2.80
CA MET A 284 -8.93 24.31 -2.64
C MET A 284 -7.79 23.93 -1.69
N ARG A 285 -7.92 22.84 -0.94
CA ARG A 285 -6.95 22.35 0.05
C ARG A 285 -6.33 21.00 -0.36
N SER A 286 -6.43 20.64 -1.63
CA SER A 286 -5.92 19.36 -2.15
C SER A 286 -4.41 19.19 -1.89
N GLN A 287 -3.62 20.26 -2.00
CA GLN A 287 -2.19 20.25 -1.69
C GLN A 287 -1.92 20.01 -0.19
N GLU A 288 -2.68 20.66 0.71
CA GLU A 288 -2.56 20.43 2.16
C GLU A 288 -2.92 18.97 2.50
N LEU A 289 -3.95 18.40 1.86
CA LEU A 289 -4.33 17.00 2.02
C LEU A 289 -3.26 16.06 1.50
N PHE A 290 -2.67 16.35 0.34
CA PHE A 290 -1.54 15.58 -0.18
C PHE A 290 -0.40 15.50 0.84
N LEU A 291 0.05 16.65 1.37
CA LEU A 291 1.12 16.71 2.38
C LEU A 291 0.72 16.02 3.70
N THR A 292 -0.54 16.15 4.12
CA THR A 292 -1.05 15.46 5.31
C THR A 292 -0.95 13.94 5.15
N GLY A 293 -1.36 13.41 4.00
CA GLY A 293 -1.21 11.99 3.68
C GLY A 293 0.24 11.55 3.60
N LEU A 294 1.10 12.35 2.93
CA LEU A 294 2.51 12.09 2.74
C LEU A 294 3.27 11.97 4.06
N PHE A 295 3.01 12.88 4.99
CA PHE A 295 3.69 12.94 6.28
C PHE A 295 3.00 12.14 7.39
N SER A 296 1.91 11.44 7.08
CA SER A 296 1.15 10.68 8.08
C SER A 296 1.92 9.54 8.77
N ILE A 297 3.07 9.16 8.24
CA ILE A 297 3.99 8.16 8.80
C ILE A 297 5.45 8.65 8.79
N LEU A 298 5.66 9.95 8.85
CA LEU A 298 7.01 10.53 8.79
C LEU A 298 7.87 10.14 10.00
N ASP A 299 7.26 9.98 11.15
CA ASP A 299 7.85 9.44 12.38
C ASP A 299 8.50 8.06 12.17
N ILE A 300 7.78 7.16 11.49
CA ILE A 300 8.27 5.82 11.16
C ILE A 300 9.40 5.88 10.13
N ILE A 301 9.28 6.75 9.14
CA ILE A 301 10.30 6.94 8.09
C ILE A 301 11.61 7.48 8.68
N LEU A 302 11.52 8.39 9.64
CA LEU A 302 12.68 9.04 10.26
C LEU A 302 13.13 8.38 11.56
N ASP A 303 12.41 7.38 12.10
CA ASP A 303 12.68 6.70 13.38
C ASP A 303 12.72 7.66 14.57
N CYS A 304 11.82 8.62 14.62
CA CYS A 304 11.72 9.60 15.72
C CYS A 304 10.25 9.85 16.08
N SER A 305 9.98 10.68 17.08
CA SER A 305 8.59 11.07 17.37
C SER A 305 7.99 11.91 16.24
N MET A 306 6.67 11.85 16.06
CA MET A 306 5.99 12.69 15.04
C MET A 306 6.27 14.20 15.30
N GLU A 307 6.39 14.61 16.55
CA GLU A 307 6.71 15.98 16.88
C GLU A 307 8.11 16.39 16.40
N GLU A 308 9.10 15.53 16.62
CA GLU A 308 10.47 15.73 16.12
C GLU A 308 10.49 15.72 14.59
N ALA A 309 9.85 14.73 13.95
CA ALA A 309 9.75 14.65 12.50
C ALA A 309 9.16 15.93 11.88
N LEU A 310 8.06 16.42 12.44
CA LEU A 310 7.41 17.64 12.00
C LEU A 310 8.16 18.93 12.38
N SER A 311 9.14 18.86 13.26
CA SER A 311 10.05 20.00 13.49
C SER A 311 11.06 20.19 12.39
N MET A 312 11.39 19.13 11.64
CA MET A 312 12.37 19.14 10.55
C MET A 312 11.77 19.63 9.22
N VAL A 313 10.45 19.47 9.02
CA VAL A 313 9.76 19.85 7.78
C VAL A 313 8.91 21.11 7.97
N ARG A 314 8.86 21.95 6.92
CA ARG A 314 7.96 23.11 6.90
C ARG A 314 6.56 22.65 6.50
N VAL A 315 5.63 22.78 7.41
CA VAL A 315 4.21 22.48 7.18
C VAL A 315 3.33 23.56 7.81
N SER A 316 2.15 23.76 7.23
CA SER A 316 1.17 24.70 7.80
C SER A 316 0.74 24.26 9.21
N GLY A 317 0.33 25.21 10.05
CA GLY A 317 -0.20 24.90 11.38
C GLY A 317 -1.36 23.91 11.34
N LYS A 318 -2.17 23.93 10.27
CA LYS A 318 -3.30 23.01 10.08
C LYS A 318 -2.84 21.56 9.83
N ILE A 319 -1.78 21.35 9.05
CA ILE A 319 -1.18 20.03 8.84
C ILE A 319 -0.58 19.52 10.15
N ARG A 320 0.16 20.38 10.87
CA ARG A 320 0.74 20.03 12.18
C ARG A 320 -0.35 19.61 13.18
N THR A 321 -1.41 20.40 13.34
CA THR A 321 -2.56 20.05 14.19
C THR A 321 -3.22 18.72 13.75
N ALA A 322 -3.39 18.50 12.45
CA ALA A 322 -3.98 17.27 11.96
C ALA A 322 -3.14 16.02 12.28
N LEU A 323 -1.81 16.13 12.22
CA LEU A 323 -0.90 15.00 12.43
C LEU A 323 -0.56 14.75 13.90
N LEU A 324 -0.49 15.81 14.75
CA LEU A 324 -0.16 15.69 16.17
C LEU A 324 -1.39 15.53 17.07
N GLU A 325 -2.40 16.37 16.83
CA GLU A 325 -3.58 16.45 17.70
C GLU A 325 -4.75 15.63 17.16
N HIS A 326 -4.65 15.14 15.92
CA HIS A 326 -5.70 14.39 15.21
C HIS A 326 -7.03 15.16 15.13
N THR A 327 -6.96 16.49 15.01
CA THR A 327 -8.12 17.38 14.96
C THR A 327 -8.15 18.25 13.69
N GLY A 328 -9.33 18.78 13.38
CA GLY A 328 -9.56 19.61 12.19
C GLY A 328 -9.89 18.82 10.93
N SER A 329 -10.30 19.55 9.89
CA SER A 329 -10.82 18.96 8.65
C SER A 329 -9.80 18.11 7.88
N LEU A 330 -8.49 18.39 7.96
CA LEU A 330 -7.47 17.54 7.36
C LEU A 330 -7.36 16.20 8.09
N ALA A 331 -7.44 16.23 9.43
CA ALA A 331 -7.44 15.03 10.26
C ALA A 331 -8.66 14.13 9.99
N GLU A 332 -9.82 14.70 9.72
CA GLU A 332 -11.02 13.94 9.38
C GLU A 332 -10.81 13.12 8.10
N VAL A 333 -10.23 13.72 7.05
CA VAL A 333 -9.94 13.00 5.80
C VAL A 333 -8.87 11.94 6.03
N LEU A 334 -7.81 12.25 6.78
CA LEU A 334 -6.78 11.27 7.12
C LEU A 334 -7.35 10.10 7.94
N HIS A 335 -8.21 10.38 8.91
CA HIS A 335 -8.91 9.35 9.69
C HIS A 335 -9.77 8.45 8.78
N PHE A 336 -10.54 9.04 7.86
CA PHE A 336 -11.29 8.28 6.86
C PHE A 336 -10.39 7.34 6.04
N ILE A 337 -9.25 7.84 5.55
CA ILE A 337 -8.28 7.05 4.80
C ILE A 337 -7.76 5.87 5.62
N VAL A 338 -7.37 6.10 6.87
CA VAL A 338 -6.86 5.04 7.76
C VAL A 338 -7.93 3.96 8.00
N LYS A 339 -9.20 4.35 8.19
CA LYS A 339 -10.32 3.41 8.34
C LYS A 339 -10.58 2.63 7.04
N TYR A 340 -10.51 3.30 5.90
CA TYR A 340 -10.63 2.68 4.59
C TYR A 340 -9.51 1.64 4.34
N GLU A 341 -8.26 1.98 4.64
CA GLU A 341 -7.10 1.07 4.54
C GLU A 341 -7.20 -0.14 5.47
N SER A 342 -7.79 0.05 6.64
CA SER A 342 -8.00 -1.00 7.65
C SER A 342 -9.23 -1.85 7.37
N ALA A 343 -9.99 -1.54 6.31
CA ALA A 343 -11.26 -2.17 5.95
C ALA A 343 -12.31 -2.12 7.08
N GLU A 344 -12.31 -1.05 7.87
CA GLU A 344 -13.32 -0.78 8.90
C GLU A 344 -14.61 -0.23 8.26
N TRP A 345 -15.25 -1.05 7.44
CA TRP A 345 -16.36 -0.66 6.56
C TRP A 345 -17.56 -0.07 7.27
N GLN A 346 -17.83 -0.47 8.52
CA GLN A 346 -18.91 0.12 9.31
C GLN A 346 -18.64 1.61 9.59
N GLU A 347 -17.41 1.95 9.98
CA GLU A 347 -17.02 3.34 10.23
C GLU A 347 -16.94 4.15 8.93
N VAL A 348 -16.40 3.55 7.88
CA VAL A 348 -16.37 4.15 6.53
C VAL A 348 -17.80 4.49 6.08
N SER A 349 -18.72 3.52 6.11
CA SER A 349 -20.12 3.73 5.72
C SER A 349 -20.81 4.79 6.58
N ARG A 350 -20.55 4.80 7.88
CA ARG A 350 -21.08 5.83 8.79
C ARG A 350 -20.63 7.23 8.38
N GLN A 351 -19.34 7.40 8.06
CA GLN A 351 -18.80 8.71 7.63
C GLN A 351 -19.35 9.14 6.28
N LEU A 352 -19.51 8.21 5.32
CA LEU A 352 -20.09 8.51 4.01
C LEU A 352 -21.52 9.04 4.14
N VAL A 353 -22.35 8.37 4.95
CA VAL A 353 -23.75 8.80 5.21
C VAL A 353 -23.78 10.17 5.88
N LEU A 354 -22.99 10.38 6.94
CA LEU A 354 -22.96 11.65 7.67
C LEU A 354 -22.52 12.85 6.80
N LYS A 355 -21.65 12.62 5.83
CA LYS A 355 -21.11 13.67 4.95
C LYS A 355 -21.83 13.74 3.58
N ASN A 356 -22.83 12.89 3.36
CA ASN A 356 -23.54 12.74 2.10
C ASN A 356 -22.58 12.52 0.91
N ILE A 357 -21.64 11.57 1.09
CA ILE A 357 -20.64 11.19 0.08
C ILE A 357 -21.06 9.88 -0.55
N GLU A 358 -21.01 9.83 -1.89
CA GLU A 358 -21.33 8.63 -2.65
C GLU A 358 -20.14 7.66 -2.69
N ILE A 359 -20.42 6.34 -2.55
CA ILE A 359 -19.40 5.30 -2.60
C ILE A 359 -18.59 5.33 -3.92
N PRO A 360 -19.21 5.51 -5.11
CA PRO A 360 -18.47 5.58 -6.36
C PRO A 360 -17.39 6.68 -6.41
N ASP A 361 -17.63 7.83 -5.79
CA ASP A 361 -16.66 8.94 -5.77
C ASP A 361 -15.40 8.55 -5.00
N VAL A 362 -15.56 7.86 -3.86
CA VAL A 362 -14.43 7.35 -3.07
C VAL A 362 -13.70 6.23 -3.81
N SER A 363 -14.43 5.31 -4.43
CA SER A 363 -13.85 4.22 -5.22
C SER A 363 -13.03 4.76 -6.39
N HIS A 364 -13.57 5.75 -7.12
CA HIS A 364 -12.87 6.41 -8.21
C HIS A 364 -11.61 7.15 -7.73
N ALA A 365 -11.68 7.85 -6.59
CA ALA A 365 -10.53 8.51 -5.97
C ALA A 365 -9.43 7.50 -5.61
N TRP A 366 -9.80 6.32 -5.07
CA TRP A 366 -8.86 5.25 -4.74
C TRP A 366 -8.22 4.65 -5.98
N VAL A 367 -9.01 4.25 -6.97
CA VAL A 367 -8.54 3.68 -8.25
C VAL A 367 -7.57 4.63 -8.95
N SER A 368 -7.92 5.92 -9.03
CA SER A 368 -7.05 6.96 -9.60
C SER A 368 -5.72 7.08 -8.86
N SER A 369 -5.72 6.86 -7.53
CA SER A 369 -4.49 6.87 -6.72
C SER A 369 -3.60 5.68 -7.02
N LEU A 370 -4.17 4.48 -7.20
CA LEU A 370 -3.44 3.28 -7.60
C LEU A 370 -2.83 3.43 -8.99
N GLN A 371 -3.59 3.94 -9.96
CA GLN A 371 -3.09 4.20 -11.32
C GLN A 371 -1.94 5.21 -11.33
N TRP A 372 -2.06 6.28 -10.53
CA TRP A 372 -0.99 7.26 -10.38
C TRP A 372 0.27 6.63 -9.80
N TYR A 373 0.13 5.82 -8.73
CA TYR A 373 1.27 5.14 -8.10
C TYR A 373 1.95 4.15 -9.07
N ALA A 374 1.17 3.37 -9.81
CA ALA A 374 1.72 2.43 -10.80
C ALA A 374 2.52 3.15 -11.89
N LYS A 375 2.01 4.28 -12.39
CA LYS A 375 2.76 5.13 -13.36
C LYS A 375 4.04 5.69 -12.76
N LEU A 376 4.01 6.10 -11.48
CA LEU A 376 5.19 6.62 -10.79
C LEU A 376 6.31 5.58 -10.69
N ILE A 377 5.97 4.34 -10.32
CA ILE A 377 6.96 3.25 -10.21
C ILE A 377 7.52 2.89 -11.60
N ALA A 378 6.67 2.74 -12.61
CA ALA A 378 7.10 2.42 -13.97
C ALA A 378 8.02 3.48 -14.61
N MET A 379 7.99 4.73 -14.12
CA MET A 379 8.93 5.79 -14.57
C MET A 379 10.29 5.71 -13.88
N ASN A 380 10.38 5.01 -12.75
CA ASN A 380 11.61 4.89 -11.95
C ASN A 380 12.38 3.59 -12.22
N GLU A 381 11.74 2.60 -12.85
CA GLU A 381 12.37 1.40 -13.42
C GLU A 381 12.98 1.68 -14.81
#